data_6e852ee32aa2fc8c43c28571bcc36063
#
_entry.id   6e852ee32aa2fc8c43c28571bcc36063
#
_cell.length_a   1.000
_cell.length_b   1.000
_cell.length_c   1.000
_cell.angle_alpha   90.00
_cell.angle_beta   90.00
_cell.angle_gamma   90.00
#
_symmetry.space_group_name_H-M   'P 1'
#
loop_
_entity.id
_entity.type
_entity.pdbx_description
1 polymer ?
#
loop_
_entity_poly.entity_id
_entity_poly.type
_entity_poly.pdbx_seq_one_letter_code
_entity_poly.pdbx_strand_id
1 'polypeptide(L)'
;MRQAIENANMTPADIDLVSTHATSTPKGDEQECKAVRNVFGESGNTLVNNTKSFIGHSMGAAGAIELAGNIPSLKDGMAHATINVDNLDPACSVPGLVTGKAVEKTGGINVILNNSFGMLGINSVLILKKFVA
;
A
#
# COMPACT_ATOMS: atom_id res chain seq x y z
N MET A 1 -0.78 0.50 11.11
CA MET A 1 0.55 0.33 10.49
C MET A 1 1.66 0.22 11.52
N ARG A 2 1.97 1.21 12.36
CA ARG A 2 3.10 1.15 13.33
C ARG A 2 3.11 -0.15 14.15
N GLN A 3 2.00 -0.50 14.78
CA GLN A 3 1.88 -1.74 15.57
C GLN A 3 2.21 -3.01 14.78
N ALA A 4 1.78 -3.09 13.50
CA ALA A 4 2.07 -4.24 12.67
C ALA A 4 3.56 -4.33 12.31
N ILE A 5 4.19 -3.19 12.06
CA ILE A 5 5.64 -3.09 11.78
C ILE A 5 6.44 -3.52 13.02
N GLU A 6 6.09 -3.00 14.18
CA GLU A 6 6.70 -3.37 15.47
C GLU A 6 6.53 -4.87 15.77
N ASN A 7 5.32 -5.41 15.59
CA ASN A 7 5.04 -6.85 15.80
C ASN A 7 5.84 -7.77 14.85
N ALA A 8 6.21 -7.25 13.67
CA ALA A 8 7.06 -7.96 12.73
C ALA A 8 8.56 -7.81 13.04
N ASN A 9 8.94 -7.11 14.12
CA ASN A 9 10.31 -6.73 14.46
C ASN A 9 11.00 -5.97 13.31
N MET A 10 10.27 -5.05 12.68
CA MET A 10 10.73 -4.23 11.55
C MET A 10 10.62 -2.74 11.87
N THR A 11 11.20 -1.93 10.98
CA THR A 11 11.08 -0.48 10.95
C THR A 11 10.32 -0.05 9.68
N PRO A 12 9.81 1.18 9.59
CA PRO A 12 9.22 1.68 8.35
C PRO A 12 10.16 1.61 7.14
N ALA A 13 11.48 1.70 7.36
CA ALA A 13 12.48 1.61 6.29
C ALA A 13 12.58 0.21 5.66
N ASP A 14 12.11 -0.82 6.35
CA ASP A 14 12.10 -2.21 5.84
C ASP A 14 10.92 -2.49 4.92
N ILE A 15 9.94 -1.58 4.84
CA ILE A 15 8.73 -1.76 4.02
C ILE A 15 8.98 -1.22 2.61
N ASP A 16 8.93 -2.08 1.63
CA ASP A 16 9.16 -1.73 0.22
C ASP A 16 7.90 -1.23 -0.49
N LEU A 17 6.74 -1.81 -0.15
CA LEU A 17 5.47 -1.50 -0.78
C LEU A 17 4.34 -1.43 0.26
N VAL A 18 3.55 -0.38 0.19
CA VAL A 18 2.26 -0.24 0.89
C VAL A 18 1.12 -0.41 -0.10
N SER A 19 0.34 -1.47 0.07
CA SER A 19 -0.95 -1.65 -0.59
C SER A 19 -2.02 -0.96 0.25
N THR A 20 -2.58 0.13 -0.26
CA THR A 20 -3.53 0.96 0.49
C THR A 20 -4.94 0.38 0.48
N HIS A 21 -5.70 0.66 1.53
CA HIS A 21 -7.13 0.39 1.55
C HIS A 21 -7.89 1.28 0.57
N ALA A 22 -7.54 2.55 0.50
CA ALA A 22 -8.10 3.63 -0.32
C ALA A 22 -9.31 3.24 -1.19
N THR A 23 -10.49 3.63 -0.76
CA THR A 23 -11.78 3.25 -1.38
C THR A 23 -12.34 4.33 -2.31
N SER A 24 -11.56 5.35 -2.63
CA SER A 24 -11.98 6.54 -3.38
C SER A 24 -13.07 7.34 -2.66
N THR A 25 -13.01 7.37 -1.32
CA THR A 25 -13.84 8.25 -0.51
C THR A 25 -13.00 9.44 -0.01
N PRO A 26 -13.48 10.70 -0.16
CA PRO A 26 -12.67 11.88 0.17
C PRO A 26 -12.05 11.80 1.56
N LYS A 27 -12.87 11.47 2.57
CA LYS A 27 -12.41 11.40 3.96
C LYS A 27 -11.48 10.22 4.25
N GLY A 28 -11.79 9.05 3.68
CA GLY A 28 -11.01 7.83 3.89
C GLY A 28 -9.62 7.96 3.30
N ASP A 29 -9.55 8.34 2.04
CA ASP A 29 -8.29 8.44 1.31
C ASP A 29 -7.38 9.54 1.89
N GLU A 30 -7.94 10.73 2.23
CA GLU A 30 -7.20 11.79 2.92
C GLU A 30 -6.55 11.29 4.22
N GLN A 31 -7.33 10.59 5.07
CA GLN A 31 -6.84 10.13 6.36
C GLN A 31 -5.81 9.01 6.21
N GLU A 32 -6.00 8.08 5.27
CA GLU A 32 -5.01 7.04 5.01
C GLU A 32 -3.71 7.63 4.46
N CYS A 33 -3.78 8.55 3.50
CA CYS A 33 -2.60 9.23 2.96
C CYS A 33 -1.84 10.00 4.04
N LYS A 34 -2.54 10.69 4.94
CA LYS A 34 -1.95 11.34 6.11
C LYS A 34 -1.25 10.31 7.03
N ALA A 35 -1.88 9.17 7.27
CA ALA A 35 -1.31 8.11 8.09
C ALA A 35 -0.07 7.48 7.43
N VAL A 36 -0.08 7.30 6.11
CA VAL A 36 1.09 6.81 5.33
C VAL A 36 2.25 7.79 5.46
N ARG A 37 2.03 9.08 5.22
CA ARG A 37 3.07 10.12 5.42
C ARG A 37 3.62 10.12 6.84
N ASN A 38 2.77 9.99 7.85
CA ASN A 38 3.18 9.97 9.26
C ASN A 38 4.04 8.75 9.65
N VAL A 39 3.90 7.64 8.92
CA VAL A 39 4.66 6.40 9.18
C VAL A 39 5.94 6.36 8.36
N PHE A 40 5.86 6.67 7.07
CA PHE A 40 6.95 6.47 6.10
C PHE A 40 7.71 7.75 5.75
N GLY A 41 7.22 8.92 6.17
CA GLY A 41 7.86 10.21 5.90
C GLY A 41 7.72 10.66 4.46
N GLU A 42 8.62 11.54 4.03
CA GLU A 42 8.57 12.23 2.74
C GLU A 42 9.66 11.75 1.75
N SER A 43 10.40 10.67 2.06
CA SER A 43 11.52 10.21 1.23
C SER A 43 11.11 9.58 -0.10
N GLY A 44 9.89 9.03 -0.18
CA GLY A 44 9.41 8.28 -1.34
C GLY A 44 10.09 6.91 -1.55
N ASN A 45 10.87 6.43 -0.60
CA ASN A 45 11.57 5.15 -0.71
C ASN A 45 10.63 3.95 -0.64
N THR A 46 9.51 4.08 0.07
CA THR A 46 8.45 3.09 0.12
C THR A 46 7.46 3.37 -1.01
N LEU A 47 7.27 2.42 -1.92
CA LEU A 47 6.27 2.54 -2.97
C LEU A 47 4.86 2.40 -2.38
N VAL A 48 3.89 3.06 -2.98
CA VAL A 48 2.49 3.04 -2.54
C VAL A 48 1.60 2.77 -3.74
N ASN A 49 0.71 1.78 -3.65
CA ASN A 49 -0.25 1.48 -4.70
C ASN A 49 -1.65 1.15 -4.16
N ASN A 50 -2.61 1.04 -5.07
CA ASN A 50 -3.98 0.65 -4.76
C ASN A 50 -4.52 -0.33 -5.79
N THR A 51 -4.76 -1.57 -5.37
CA THR A 51 -5.33 -2.62 -6.24
C THR A 51 -6.80 -2.39 -6.56
N LYS A 52 -7.55 -1.69 -5.66
CA LYS A 52 -8.97 -1.37 -5.91
C LYS A 52 -9.18 -0.51 -7.15
N SER A 53 -8.16 0.21 -7.59
CA SER A 53 -8.21 0.99 -8.83
C SER A 53 -8.52 0.13 -10.07
N PHE A 54 -8.16 -1.17 -10.05
CA PHE A 54 -8.42 -2.14 -11.11
C PHE A 54 -9.75 -2.88 -10.94
N ILE A 55 -10.10 -3.23 -9.71
CA ILE A 55 -11.14 -4.24 -9.43
C ILE A 55 -12.34 -3.70 -8.65
N GLY A 56 -12.27 -2.45 -8.18
CA GLY A 56 -13.26 -1.91 -7.23
C GLY A 56 -13.11 -2.49 -5.83
N HIS A 57 -14.08 -2.17 -4.97
CA HIS A 57 -14.07 -2.63 -3.59
C HIS A 57 -14.86 -3.93 -3.42
N SER A 58 -14.17 -5.04 -3.27
CA SER A 58 -14.76 -6.39 -3.11
C SER A 58 -15.16 -6.72 -1.66
N MET A 59 -15.46 -5.71 -0.85
CA MET A 59 -15.98 -5.82 0.52
C MET A 59 -15.15 -6.76 1.41
N GLY A 60 -15.74 -7.83 1.96
CA GLY A 60 -15.04 -8.77 2.84
C GLY A 60 -13.89 -9.55 2.19
N ALA A 61 -13.85 -9.62 0.86
CA ALA A 61 -12.76 -10.26 0.12
C ALA A 61 -11.62 -9.30 -0.24
N ALA A 62 -11.79 -7.99 -0.01
CA ALA A 62 -10.88 -6.95 -0.50
C ALA A 62 -9.42 -7.20 -0.07
N GLY A 63 -9.17 -7.43 1.21
CA GLY A 63 -7.82 -7.62 1.73
C GLY A 63 -7.09 -8.81 1.10
N ALA A 64 -7.80 -9.92 0.89
CA ALA A 64 -7.22 -11.12 0.27
C ALA A 64 -6.91 -10.90 -1.22
N ILE A 65 -7.82 -10.24 -1.95
CA ILE A 65 -7.63 -9.97 -3.39
C ILE A 65 -6.51 -8.95 -3.60
N GLU A 66 -6.45 -7.89 -2.78
CA GLU A 66 -5.37 -6.89 -2.81
C GLU A 66 -4.02 -7.52 -2.54
N LEU A 67 -3.98 -8.43 -1.57
CA LEU A 67 -2.78 -9.17 -1.26
C LEU A 67 -2.36 -10.04 -2.44
N ALA A 68 -3.28 -10.82 -3.01
CA ALA A 68 -3.03 -11.66 -4.19
C ALA A 68 -2.53 -10.83 -5.38
N GLY A 69 -3.07 -9.62 -5.58
CA GLY A 69 -2.63 -8.68 -6.63
C GLY A 69 -1.19 -8.15 -6.44
N ASN A 70 -0.72 -8.10 -5.20
CA ASN A 70 0.62 -7.61 -4.87
C ASN A 70 1.67 -8.71 -4.64
N ILE A 71 1.28 -9.98 -4.46
CA ILE A 71 2.25 -11.10 -4.30
C ILE A 71 3.25 -11.19 -5.47
N PRO A 72 2.86 -11.01 -6.75
CA PRO A 72 3.82 -11.03 -7.85
C PRO A 72 4.96 -10.04 -7.69
N SER A 73 4.72 -8.89 -7.04
CA SER A 73 5.74 -7.87 -6.77
C SER A 73 6.93 -8.40 -5.96
N LEU A 74 6.71 -9.38 -5.09
CA LEU A 74 7.80 -10.04 -4.35
C LEU A 74 8.76 -10.81 -5.26
N LYS A 75 8.28 -11.28 -6.42
CA LYS A 75 9.09 -11.99 -7.41
C LYS A 75 9.71 -11.03 -8.41
N ASP A 76 8.90 -10.14 -8.95
CA ASP A 76 9.24 -9.33 -10.13
C ASP A 76 9.92 -8.00 -9.74
N GLY A 77 9.84 -7.59 -8.46
CA GLY A 77 10.39 -6.32 -7.97
C GLY A 77 9.61 -5.10 -8.45
N MET A 78 8.42 -5.30 -9.02
CA MET A 78 7.61 -4.24 -9.61
C MET A 78 6.34 -3.98 -8.79
N ALA A 79 6.05 -2.70 -8.53
CA ALA A 79 4.76 -2.27 -8.00
C ALA A 79 3.83 -1.88 -9.17
N HIS A 80 2.63 -2.44 -9.22
CA HIS A 80 1.64 -2.02 -10.21
C HIS A 80 1.15 -0.60 -9.93
N ALA A 81 0.71 0.10 -10.97
CA ALA A 81 0.17 1.44 -10.81
C ALA A 81 -1.19 1.46 -10.09
N THR A 82 -1.50 2.58 -9.47
CA THR A 82 -2.87 3.00 -9.18
C THR A 82 -3.40 3.65 -10.46
N ILE A 83 -4.40 3.07 -11.08
CA ILE A 83 -5.02 3.59 -12.31
C ILE A 83 -6.24 4.47 -12.01
N ASN A 84 -6.80 5.11 -13.03
CA ASN A 84 -7.94 6.03 -12.92
C ASN A 84 -7.67 7.25 -12.01
N VAL A 85 -6.43 7.73 -12.01
CA VAL A 85 -5.99 8.93 -11.29
C VAL A 85 -5.72 10.04 -12.32
N ASP A 86 -6.79 10.65 -12.85
CA ASP A 86 -6.67 11.73 -13.83
C ASP A 86 -6.29 13.07 -13.17
N ASN A 87 -6.84 13.30 -11.98
CA ASN A 87 -6.58 14.49 -11.17
C ASN A 87 -6.35 14.06 -9.72
N LEU A 88 -5.09 13.95 -9.33
CA LEU A 88 -4.73 13.59 -7.96
C LEU A 88 -5.08 14.73 -7.00
N ASP A 89 -5.92 14.44 -6.01
CA ASP A 89 -6.17 15.36 -4.91
C ASP A 89 -4.86 15.62 -4.13
N PRO A 90 -4.44 16.88 -3.96
CA PRO A 90 -3.24 17.21 -3.19
C PRO A 90 -3.23 16.63 -1.77
N ALA A 91 -4.39 16.48 -1.13
CA ALA A 91 -4.50 15.87 0.21
C ALA A 91 -4.18 14.36 0.19
N CYS A 92 -4.36 13.72 -0.98
CA CYS A 92 -4.08 12.30 -1.21
C CYS A 92 -2.71 12.04 -1.87
N SER A 93 -1.92 13.08 -2.10
CA SER A 93 -0.55 12.92 -2.60
C SER A 93 0.34 12.38 -1.50
N VAL A 94 0.94 11.21 -1.74
CA VAL A 94 1.95 10.62 -0.85
C VAL A 94 3.23 10.34 -1.63
N PRO A 95 4.41 10.54 -1.02
CA PRO A 95 5.66 10.15 -1.63
C PRO A 95 5.66 8.65 -1.97
N GLY A 96 6.19 8.30 -3.14
CA GLY A 96 6.22 6.92 -3.60
C GLY A 96 4.90 6.39 -4.19
N LEU A 97 3.85 7.24 -4.32
CA LEU A 97 2.61 6.84 -4.99
C LEU A 97 2.87 6.48 -6.46
N VAL A 98 2.57 5.24 -6.82
CA VAL A 98 2.74 4.72 -8.17
C VAL A 98 1.46 4.98 -8.97
N THR A 99 1.54 5.84 -10.00
CA THR A 99 0.43 6.15 -10.91
C THR A 99 0.87 5.98 -12.36
N GLY A 100 -0.11 5.85 -13.26
CA GLY A 100 0.12 5.76 -14.70
C GLY A 100 0.69 4.43 -15.16
N LYS A 101 1.90 4.07 -14.74
CA LYS A 101 2.55 2.80 -15.09
C LYS A 101 3.21 2.14 -13.89
N ALA A 102 3.43 0.83 -13.99
CA ALA A 102 4.16 0.08 -12.97
C ALA A 102 5.60 0.61 -12.83
N VAL A 103 6.12 0.53 -11.61
CA VAL A 103 7.48 1.01 -11.26
C VAL A 103 8.29 -0.15 -10.70
N GLU A 104 9.49 -0.33 -11.22
CA GLU A 104 10.48 -1.24 -10.67
C GLU A 104 11.17 -0.56 -9.47
N LYS A 105 11.25 -1.27 -8.36
CA LYS A 105 11.97 -0.78 -7.17
C LYS A 105 13.42 -1.24 -7.22
N THR A 106 14.35 -0.31 -7.14
CA THR A 106 15.77 -0.63 -6.97
C THR A 106 15.98 -1.47 -5.71
N GLY A 107 16.63 -2.63 -5.85
CA GLY A 107 16.79 -3.60 -4.77
C GLY A 107 15.62 -4.59 -4.63
N GLY A 108 14.60 -4.44 -5.47
CA GLY A 108 13.42 -5.31 -5.48
C GLY A 108 12.38 -4.94 -4.41
N ILE A 109 11.28 -5.69 -4.39
CA ILE A 109 10.24 -5.60 -3.35
C ILE A 109 10.32 -6.89 -2.53
N ASN A 110 10.72 -6.77 -1.27
CA ASN A 110 10.92 -7.89 -0.36
C ASN A 110 9.89 -7.90 0.78
N VAL A 111 9.34 -6.73 1.12
CA VAL A 111 8.35 -6.58 2.19
C VAL A 111 7.18 -5.73 1.73
N ILE A 112 5.97 -6.29 1.86
CA ILE A 112 4.71 -5.63 1.52
C ILE A 112 3.90 -5.43 2.80
N LEU A 113 3.39 -4.22 3.01
CA LEU A 113 2.40 -3.89 4.02
C LEU A 113 1.05 -3.71 3.33
N ASN A 114 0.04 -4.49 3.73
CA ASN A 114 -1.32 -4.39 3.17
C ASN A 114 -2.29 -3.84 4.23
N ASN A 115 -2.91 -2.73 3.92
CA ASN A 115 -3.92 -2.09 4.75
C ASN A 115 -5.33 -2.57 4.39
N SER A 116 -6.14 -2.87 5.39
CA SER A 116 -7.57 -3.16 5.23
C SER A 116 -8.33 -2.49 6.38
N PHE A 117 -9.11 -1.47 6.04
CA PHE A 117 -9.87 -0.71 7.03
C PHE A 117 -11.36 -0.96 6.84
N GLY A 118 -12.05 -1.21 7.94
CA GLY A 118 -13.47 -1.44 7.96
C GLY A 118 -14.23 -0.31 8.66
N MET A 119 -15.55 -0.34 8.53
CA MET A 119 -16.43 0.56 9.27
C MET A 119 -16.26 0.36 10.78
N LEU A 120 -16.64 1.36 11.58
CA LEU A 120 -16.56 1.34 13.04
C LEU A 120 -15.12 1.27 13.59
N GLY A 121 -14.12 1.67 12.80
CA GLY A 121 -12.73 1.74 13.25
C GLY A 121 -12.00 0.40 13.28
N ILE A 122 -12.49 -0.59 12.57
CA ILE A 122 -11.77 -1.85 12.38
C ILE A 122 -10.60 -1.61 11.43
N ASN A 123 -9.39 -1.84 11.94
CA ASN A 123 -8.17 -1.70 11.17
C ASN A 123 -7.38 -3.02 11.20
N SER A 124 -7.14 -3.59 10.02
CA SER A 124 -6.26 -4.75 9.85
C SER A 124 -5.09 -4.36 8.97
N VAL A 125 -3.88 -4.74 9.39
CA VAL A 125 -2.65 -4.51 8.63
C VAL A 125 -1.85 -5.79 8.64
N LEU A 126 -1.54 -6.29 7.44
CA LEU A 126 -0.71 -7.47 7.24
C LEU A 126 0.66 -7.06 6.69
N ILE A 127 1.70 -7.74 7.16
CA ILE A 127 3.03 -7.62 6.59
C ILE A 127 3.44 -8.97 6.00
N LEU A 128 3.81 -8.94 4.74
CA LEU A 128 4.34 -10.09 4.01
C LEU A 128 5.79 -9.86 3.70
N LYS A 129 6.60 -10.86 3.96
CA LYS A 129 8.02 -10.87 3.58
C LYS A 129 8.29 -11.95 2.57
N LYS A 130 9.11 -11.64 1.58
CA LYS A 130 9.64 -12.62 0.62
C LYS A 130 10.34 -13.74 1.38
N PHE A 131 9.94 -14.97 1.10
CA PHE A 131 10.64 -16.13 1.64
C PHE A 131 11.98 -16.31 0.93
N VAL A 132 13.03 -16.50 1.71
CA VAL A 132 14.37 -16.87 1.24
C VAL A 132 14.65 -18.23 1.85
N ALA A 133 14.81 -19.23 0.99
CA ALA A 133 15.14 -20.60 1.40
C ALA A 133 16.61 -20.71 1.86
#